data_005e5c4eded6b3855b78a3bb0f2bf90a
#
_entry.id   005e5c4eded6b3855b78a3bb0f2bf90a
#
_cell.length_a   1.000
_cell.length_b   1.000
_cell.length_c   1.000
_cell.angle_alpha   90.00
_cell.angle_beta   90.00
_cell.angle_gamma   90.00
#
_symmetry.space_group_name_H-M   'P 1'
#
loop_
_entity.id
_entity.type
_entity.pdbx_description
1 polymer ?
#
loop_
_entity_poly.entity_id
_entity_poly.type
_entity_poly.pdbx_seq_one_letter_code
_entity_poly.pdbx_strand_id
1 'polypeptide(L)' 'MNIDPNKWYRPREIAKQRLITNSLDSDKESANYDFILELIKRGEIKARNYSKTEYRSYWLVSGKEIQAYHDRIAKHA' A
#
# COMPACT_ATOMS: atom_id res chain seq x y z
N MET A 1 11.26 -10.24 -0.55
CA MET A 1 10.34 -9.17 -0.99
C MET A 1 11.14 -8.08 -1.68
N ASN A 2 10.91 -7.88 -2.96
CA ASN A 2 11.67 -6.90 -3.74
C ASN A 2 10.91 -5.58 -3.87
N ILE A 3 11.16 -4.67 -2.95
CA ILE A 3 10.57 -3.34 -2.99
C ILE A 3 11.64 -2.36 -3.44
N ASP A 4 11.42 -1.71 -4.58
CA ASP A 4 12.31 -0.65 -5.07
C ASP A 4 11.94 0.66 -4.38
N PRO A 5 12.82 1.23 -3.52
CA PRO A 5 12.52 2.46 -2.81
C PRO A 5 12.30 3.66 -3.71
N ASN A 6 12.80 3.60 -4.93
CA ASN A 6 12.68 4.71 -5.89
C ASN A 6 11.48 4.58 -6.83
N LYS A 7 10.73 3.49 -6.71
CA LYS A 7 9.56 3.25 -7.55
C LYS A 7 8.29 3.69 -6.83
N TRP A 8 7.30 4.10 -7.61
CA TRP A 8 5.95 4.40 -7.14
C TRP A 8 5.04 3.25 -7.50
N TYR A 9 4.23 2.83 -6.53
CA TYR A 9 3.33 1.68 -6.66
C TYR A 9 1.89 2.09 -6.52
N ARG A 10 1.03 1.53 -7.36
CA ARG A 10 -0.42 1.67 -7.18
C ARG A 10 -0.88 0.67 -6.11
N PRO A 11 -1.96 0.98 -5.37
CA PRO A 11 -2.47 0.04 -4.38
C PRO A 11 -2.75 -1.35 -4.95
N ARG A 12 -3.26 -1.42 -6.18
CA ARG A 12 -3.52 -2.69 -6.84
C ARG A 12 -2.24 -3.49 -7.11
N GLU A 13 -1.17 -2.82 -7.50
CA GLU A 13 0.13 -3.46 -7.67
C GLU A 13 0.68 -4.00 -6.35
N ILE A 14 0.55 -3.20 -5.30
CA ILE A 14 0.99 -3.59 -3.96
C ILE A 14 0.24 -4.85 -3.52
N ALA A 15 -1.07 -4.89 -3.73
CA ALA A 15 -1.90 -6.03 -3.40
C ALA A 15 -1.55 -7.26 -4.24
N LYS A 16 -1.39 -7.08 -5.54
CA LYS A 16 -1.10 -8.17 -6.48
C LYS A 16 0.26 -8.79 -6.20
N GLN A 17 1.27 -7.98 -5.94
CA GLN A 17 2.63 -8.44 -5.64
C GLN A 17 2.81 -8.82 -4.17
N ARG A 18 1.77 -8.70 -3.37
CA ARG A 18 1.77 -9.01 -1.94
C ARG A 18 2.86 -8.27 -1.17
N LEU A 19 3.11 -7.03 -1.55
CA LEU A 19 4.06 -6.17 -0.85
C LEU A 19 3.53 -5.74 0.51
N ILE A 20 2.21 -5.59 0.64
CA ILE A 20 1.49 -5.41 1.89
C ILE A 20 0.29 -6.35 1.83
N THR A 21 0.10 -7.15 2.86
CA THR A 21 -0.96 -8.14 2.90
C THR A 21 -1.84 -7.99 4.13
N ASN A 22 -3.12 -8.35 3.97
CA ASN A 22 -4.03 -8.50 5.09
C ASN A 22 -3.68 -9.82 5.79
N SER A 23 -3.36 -9.75 7.08
CA SER A 23 -2.96 -10.94 7.85
C SER A 23 -4.02 -12.03 7.92
N LEU A 24 -5.30 -11.66 7.74
CA LEU A 24 -6.40 -12.60 7.81
C LEU A 24 -6.69 -13.30 6.47
N ASP A 25 -6.33 -12.64 5.35
CA ASP A 25 -6.71 -13.10 4.00
C ASP A 25 -5.63 -12.74 2.99
N SER A 26 -4.38 -13.09 3.31
CA SER A 26 -3.22 -12.68 2.49
C SER A 26 -3.23 -13.22 1.07
N ASP A 27 -3.98 -14.31 0.81
CA ASP A 27 -4.04 -14.92 -0.51
C ASP A 27 -5.04 -14.25 -1.46
N LYS A 28 -5.89 -13.36 -0.94
CA LYS A 28 -6.89 -12.68 -1.75
C LYS A 28 -6.40 -11.28 -2.11
N GLU A 29 -6.19 -11.06 -3.40
CA GLU A 29 -5.78 -9.75 -3.91
C GLU A 29 -6.77 -8.66 -3.51
N SER A 30 -8.08 -8.92 -3.60
CA SER A 30 -9.11 -7.95 -3.23
C SER A 30 -9.06 -7.58 -1.75
N ALA A 31 -8.81 -8.54 -0.87
CA ALA A 31 -8.69 -8.29 0.56
C ALA A 31 -7.46 -7.45 0.87
N ASN A 32 -6.35 -7.75 0.21
CA ASN A 32 -5.12 -6.97 0.35
C ASN A 32 -5.30 -5.54 -0.16
N TYR A 33 -6.00 -5.39 -1.28
CA TYR A 33 -6.30 -4.09 -1.87
C TYR A 33 -7.13 -3.23 -0.91
N ASP A 34 -8.20 -3.79 -0.36
CA ASP A 34 -9.05 -3.09 0.60
C ASP A 34 -8.28 -2.69 1.86
N PHE A 35 -7.42 -3.58 2.34
CA PHE A 35 -6.58 -3.31 3.50
C PHE A 35 -5.62 -2.13 3.23
N ILE A 36 -4.99 -2.10 2.06
CA ILE A 36 -4.09 -1.03 1.67
C ILE A 36 -4.83 0.31 1.60
N LEU A 37 -6.03 0.33 1.03
CA LEU A 37 -6.85 1.54 0.99
C LEU A 37 -7.20 2.04 2.39
N GLU A 38 -7.49 1.12 3.32
CA GLU A 38 -7.73 1.48 4.72
C GLU A 38 -6.50 2.12 5.36
N LEU A 39 -5.31 1.56 5.12
CA LEU A 39 -4.06 2.13 5.65
C LEU A 39 -3.83 3.55 5.13
N ILE A 40 -4.15 3.79 3.86
CA ILE A 40 -4.03 5.12 3.26
C ILE A 40 -5.03 6.08 3.90
N LYS A 41 -6.28 5.66 4.07
CA LYS A 41 -7.33 6.49 4.68
C LYS A 41 -7.03 6.85 6.12
N ARG A 42 -6.43 5.93 6.87
CA ARG A 42 -6.05 6.16 8.27
C ARG A 42 -4.79 7.00 8.41
N GLY A 43 -4.07 7.24 7.31
CA GLY A 43 -2.80 7.94 7.34
C GLY A 43 -1.63 7.10 7.86
N GLU A 44 -1.78 5.79 7.94
CA GLU A 44 -0.71 4.88 8.35
C GLU A 44 0.33 4.69 7.25
N ILE A 45 -0.07 4.91 6.00
CA ILE A 45 0.82 4.93 4.84
C ILE A 45 0.57 6.24 4.12
N LYS A 46 1.62 6.99 3.85
CA LYS A 46 1.52 8.22 3.07
C LYS A 46 1.41 7.86 1.59
N ALA A 47 0.39 8.36 0.95
CA ALA A 47 0.17 8.16 -0.46
C ALA A 47 -0.06 9.49 -1.15
N ARG A 48 0.34 9.57 -2.42
CA ARG A 48 0.12 10.75 -3.24
C ARG A 48 -1.13 10.54 -4.07
N ASN A 49 -2.02 11.53 -4.08
CA ASN A 49 -3.24 11.46 -4.88
C ASN A 49 -2.99 12.15 -6.22
N TYR A 50 -3.12 11.40 -7.30
CA TYR A 50 -3.00 11.90 -8.66
C TYR A 50 -4.35 11.98 -9.36
N SER A 51 -5.37 12.41 -8.64
CA SER A 51 -6.69 12.58 -9.22
C SER A 51 -6.70 13.78 -10.16
N LYS A 52 -6.94 13.53 -11.46
CA LYS A 52 -7.19 14.60 -12.44
C LYS A 52 -8.67 14.93 -12.58
N THR A 53 -9.53 14.14 -11.95
CA THR A 53 -10.97 14.31 -11.99
C THR A 53 -11.57 14.08 -10.62
N GLU A 54 -12.75 14.68 -10.36
CA GLU A 54 -13.47 14.52 -9.09
C GLU A 54 -13.95 13.09 -8.85
N TYR A 55 -13.95 12.25 -9.89
CA TYR A 55 -14.57 10.94 -9.85
C TYR A 55 -13.60 9.78 -9.63
N ARG A 56 -12.30 10.03 -9.71
CA ARG A 56 -11.30 8.95 -9.53
C ARG A 56 -10.13 9.44 -8.71
N SER A 57 -9.90 8.75 -7.61
CA SER A 57 -8.70 8.96 -6.78
C SER A 57 -7.65 7.93 -7.18
N TYR A 58 -6.54 8.41 -7.73
CA TYR A 58 -5.39 7.57 -8.03
C TYR A 58 -4.36 7.77 -6.96
N TRP A 59 -4.14 6.73 -6.16
CA TRP A 59 -3.14 6.75 -5.12
C TRP A 59 -1.84 6.14 -5.61
N LEU A 60 -0.72 6.79 -5.27
CA LEU A 60 0.62 6.24 -5.49
C LEU A 60 1.36 6.22 -4.17
N VAL A 61 1.98 5.09 -3.87
CA VAL A 61 2.77 4.89 -2.65
C VAL A 61 4.21 4.63 -3.06
N SER A 62 5.16 5.38 -2.51
CA SER A 62 6.57 5.15 -2.80
C SER A 62 7.04 3.86 -2.15
N GLY A 63 8.04 3.22 -2.77
CA GLY A 63 8.66 2.03 -2.18
C GLY A 63 9.25 2.31 -0.80
N LYS A 64 9.74 3.53 -0.57
CA LYS A 64 10.24 3.96 0.75
C LYS A 64 9.15 3.88 1.81
N GLU A 65 7.92 4.29 1.48
CA GLU A 65 6.80 4.23 2.40
C GLU A 65 6.39 2.79 2.70
N ILE A 66 6.45 1.91 1.69
CA ILE A 66 6.16 0.50 1.89
C ILE A 66 7.19 -0.12 2.84
N GLN A 67 8.48 0.17 2.63
CA GLN A 67 9.54 -0.31 3.51
C GLN A 67 9.38 0.24 4.93
N ALA A 68 9.07 1.53 5.06
CA ALA A 68 8.85 2.16 6.36
C ALA A 68 7.68 1.52 7.10
N TYR A 69 6.62 1.17 6.38
CA TYR A 69 5.48 0.45 6.97
C TYR A 69 5.91 -0.90 7.54
N HIS A 70 6.67 -1.68 6.77
CA HIS A 70 7.18 -2.96 7.24
C HIS A 70 8.09 -2.82 8.45
N ASP A 71 8.94 -1.79 8.47
CA ASP A 71 9.82 -1.52 9.59
C ASP A 71 9.02 -1.19 10.86
N ARG A 72 7.96 -0.40 10.73
CA ARG A 72 7.08 -0.05 11.86
C ARG A 72 6.39 -1.29 12.43
N ILE A 73 5.90 -2.16 11.57
CA ILE A 73 5.25 -3.40 12.00
C ILE A 73 6.25 -4.30 12.72
N ALA A 74 7.45 -4.44 12.18
CA ALA A 74 8.49 -5.27 12.79
C ALA A 74 8.86 -4.80 14.18
N LYS A 75 8.88 -3.48 14.41
CA LYS A 75 9.20 -2.90 15.72
C LYS A 75 8.11 -3.10 16.77
N HIS A 76 6.87 -3.30 16.33
CA HIS A 76 5.72 -3.45 17.22
C HIS A 76 5.22 -4.89 17.31
N ALA A 77 5.89 -5.80 16.63
CA ALA A 77 5.54 -7.21 16.64
C ALA A 77 6.03 -7.94 17.89
#